data_95551787c6110d9bbbd9298e6032ef94
#
_entry.id   95551787c6110d9bbbd9298e6032ef94
#
_cell.length_a   1.000
_cell.length_b   1.000
_cell.length_c   1.000
_cell.angle_alpha   90.00
_cell.angle_beta   90.00
_cell.angle_gamma   90.00
#
_symmetry.space_group_name_H-M   'P 1'
#
loop_
_entity.id
_entity.type
_entity.pdbx_description
1 polymer ?
#
loop_
_entity_poly.entity_id
_entity_poly.type
_entity_poly.pdbx_seq_one_letter_code
_entity_poly.pdbx_strand_id
1 'polypeptide(L)'
;LIGVRDYESKVGNLLGIHQRFSLSKFMNSLRIKKMELGPIGTNAYLVWEEGGKEAILIDAPPESKEEVIPILERESLLLTEIWLTHGHWDHMAGAAELATSSVKVVGHLADQMLFEKPAVMSTFAIPGMEFQPIAITQWVEEGDTLDLLGRKVSVYHCPGHCPGNVIFFVEAEKICFVGDVIFAQSIGRADLPGGDFTTLESSIQKKIYTLPEETEILPGHGPNTTVGNERRGNPFVRP
;
A
#
# COMPACT_ATOMS: atom_id res chain seq x y z
N LEU A 1 20.29 -24.75 82.45
CA LEU A 1 20.08 -26.15 82.13
C LEU A 1 19.50 -26.26 80.73
N ILE A 2 20.27 -26.79 79.76
CA ILE A 2 19.89 -27.40 78.48
C ILE A 2 19.15 -26.46 77.54
N GLY A 3 19.71 -25.85 76.55
CA GLY A 3 20.36 -26.43 75.40
C GLY A 3 19.44 -26.24 74.20
N VAL A 4 19.54 -25.08 73.52
CA VAL A 4 18.84 -24.86 72.23
C VAL A 4 19.89 -24.94 71.13
N ARG A 5 19.79 -25.97 70.30
CA ARG A 5 20.62 -26.14 69.10
C ARG A 5 19.94 -25.44 67.92
N ASP A 6 20.79 -24.73 67.23
CA ASP A 6 20.51 -24.09 65.94
C ASP A 6 20.01 -25.11 64.91
N TYR A 7 18.94 -24.71 64.18
CA TYR A 7 18.55 -25.31 62.91
C TYR A 7 18.54 -24.24 61.84
N GLU A 8 19.68 -24.11 61.16
CA GLU A 8 19.71 -23.45 59.85
C GLU A 8 19.08 -24.38 58.83
N SER A 9 17.91 -24.04 58.35
CA SER A 9 17.30 -24.69 57.20
C SER A 9 17.65 -23.94 55.91
N LYS A 10 18.29 -24.68 55.05
CA LYS A 10 18.55 -24.31 53.64
C LYS A 10 17.26 -23.87 52.96
N VAL A 11 17.14 -22.59 52.65
CA VAL A 11 16.18 -22.13 51.68
C VAL A 11 16.89 -22.11 50.34
N GLY A 12 16.53 -23.12 49.54
CA GLY A 12 17.03 -23.23 48.16
C GLY A 12 16.57 -22.07 47.28
N ASN A 13 17.54 -21.57 46.56
CA ASN A 13 17.31 -20.66 45.43
C ASN A 13 16.38 -21.27 44.38
N LEU A 14 15.13 -20.91 44.40
CA LEU A 14 14.23 -21.02 43.27
C LEU A 14 14.41 -19.77 42.41
N LEU A 15 15.39 -19.82 41.52
CA LEU A 15 15.50 -18.93 40.39
C LEU A 15 14.23 -19.10 39.56
N GLY A 16 13.31 -18.13 39.72
CA GLY A 16 12.12 -18.00 38.87
C GLY A 16 12.58 -17.77 37.43
N ILE A 17 12.44 -18.79 36.62
CA ILE A 17 12.49 -18.69 35.17
C ILE A 17 11.26 -17.87 34.79
N HIS A 18 11.44 -16.54 34.69
CA HIS A 18 10.52 -15.71 33.93
C HIS A 18 10.64 -16.13 32.47
N GLN A 19 9.91 -17.14 32.07
CA GLN A 19 9.56 -17.33 30.67
C GLN A 19 8.80 -16.06 30.26
N ARG A 20 9.52 -15.15 29.60
CA ARG A 20 8.89 -14.13 28.78
C ARG A 20 8.17 -14.89 27.65
N PHE A 21 6.92 -15.20 27.85
CA PHE A 21 6.04 -15.51 26.74
C PHE A 21 5.99 -14.24 25.88
N SER A 22 6.83 -14.19 24.88
CA SER A 22 6.62 -13.34 23.74
C SER A 22 5.29 -13.83 23.16
N LEU A 23 4.23 -13.07 23.44
CA LEU A 23 3.01 -13.13 22.65
C LEU A 23 3.40 -12.61 21.26
N SER A 24 4.02 -13.45 20.44
CA SER A 24 3.97 -13.23 19.01
C SER A 24 2.49 -13.31 18.66
N LYS A 25 1.88 -12.15 18.47
CA LYS A 25 0.54 -12.03 17.91
C LYS A 25 0.61 -12.83 16.60
N PHE A 26 0.01 -14.00 16.56
CA PHE A 26 -0.13 -14.77 15.32
C PHE A 26 -0.90 -13.85 14.38
N MET A 27 -0.21 -13.27 13.43
CA MET A 27 -0.85 -12.46 12.41
C MET A 27 -1.60 -13.44 11.50
N ASN A 28 -2.87 -13.18 11.28
CA ASN A 28 -3.68 -13.97 10.35
C ASN A 28 -3.15 -13.78 8.92
N SER A 29 -3.47 -14.71 8.03
CA SER A 29 -3.10 -14.60 6.62
C SER A 29 -3.69 -13.34 6.01
N LEU A 30 -2.86 -12.60 5.29
CA LEU A 30 -3.32 -11.46 4.51
C LEU A 30 -4.06 -11.98 3.26
N ARG A 31 -5.22 -11.42 3.02
CA ARG A 31 -6.01 -11.65 1.80
C ARG A 31 -5.91 -10.41 0.93
N ILE A 32 -5.57 -10.60 -0.33
CA ILE A 32 -5.48 -9.53 -1.31
C ILE A 32 -6.38 -9.90 -2.50
N LYS A 33 -7.38 -9.08 -2.74
CA LYS A 33 -8.23 -9.19 -3.93
C LYS A 33 -7.83 -8.11 -4.92
N LYS A 34 -7.16 -8.52 -5.98
CA LYS A 34 -6.93 -7.67 -7.14
C LYS A 34 -8.21 -7.57 -7.95
N MET A 35 -8.56 -6.37 -8.37
CA MET A 35 -9.67 -6.03 -9.26
C MET A 35 -9.12 -5.14 -10.37
N GLU A 36 -9.43 -5.45 -11.61
CA GLU A 36 -9.10 -4.62 -12.77
C GLU A 36 -10.36 -3.86 -13.15
N LEU A 37 -10.35 -2.55 -12.95
CA LEU A 37 -11.54 -1.70 -12.96
C LEU A 37 -11.39 -0.51 -13.89
N GLY A 38 -12.54 0.08 -14.21
CA GLY A 38 -12.60 1.25 -15.05
C GLY A 38 -12.24 0.98 -16.52
N PRO A 39 -12.39 1.99 -17.37
CA PRO A 39 -12.33 1.82 -18.82
C PRO A 39 -10.93 1.55 -19.38
N ILE A 40 -9.87 1.76 -18.58
CA ILE A 40 -8.49 1.50 -19.02
C ILE A 40 -7.81 0.39 -18.21
N GLY A 41 -8.59 -0.37 -17.41
CA GLY A 41 -8.13 -1.57 -16.72
C GLY A 41 -7.12 -1.29 -15.61
N THR A 42 -7.45 -0.35 -14.72
CA THR A 42 -6.60 -0.01 -13.57
C THR A 42 -6.80 -1.02 -12.43
N ASN A 43 -5.71 -1.49 -11.85
CA ASN A 43 -5.74 -2.41 -10.74
C ASN A 43 -6.02 -1.70 -9.42
N ALA A 44 -7.08 -2.12 -8.74
CA ALA A 44 -7.33 -1.85 -7.33
C ALA A 44 -7.02 -3.10 -6.50
N TYR A 45 -6.58 -2.91 -5.25
CA TYR A 45 -6.28 -4.01 -4.35
C TYR A 45 -7.04 -3.84 -3.03
N LEU A 46 -8.06 -4.66 -2.81
CA LEU A 46 -8.72 -4.73 -1.50
C LEU A 46 -7.98 -5.73 -0.62
N VAL A 47 -7.54 -5.26 0.55
CA VAL A 47 -6.67 -6.01 1.46
C VAL A 47 -7.34 -6.17 2.82
N TRP A 48 -7.38 -7.39 3.35
CA TRP A 48 -7.91 -7.68 4.70
C TRP A 48 -7.21 -8.90 5.31
N GLU A 49 -7.33 -9.09 6.62
CA GLU A 49 -6.89 -10.32 7.29
C GLU A 49 -8.00 -11.38 7.26
N GLU A 50 -7.63 -12.64 7.09
CA GLU A 50 -8.56 -13.77 7.23
C GLU A 50 -9.19 -13.77 8.62
N GLY A 51 -10.53 -13.72 8.70
CA GLY A 51 -11.26 -13.57 9.95
C GLY A 51 -11.20 -12.18 10.58
N GLY A 52 -10.55 -11.21 9.93
CA GLY A 52 -10.53 -9.81 10.32
C GLY A 52 -11.87 -9.11 10.13
N LYS A 53 -11.94 -7.85 10.51
CA LYS A 53 -13.13 -7.00 10.38
C LYS A 53 -12.88 -5.73 9.59
N GLU A 54 -11.65 -5.44 9.26
CA GLU A 54 -11.22 -4.22 8.58
C GLU A 54 -10.60 -4.55 7.24
N ALA A 55 -10.78 -3.66 6.30
CA ALA A 55 -10.18 -3.71 4.98
C ALA A 55 -9.58 -2.36 4.60
N ILE A 56 -8.52 -2.41 3.82
CA ILE A 56 -7.85 -1.26 3.23
C ILE A 56 -7.89 -1.43 1.72
N LEU A 57 -8.25 -0.37 1.01
CA LEU A 57 -8.25 -0.34 -0.45
C LEU A 57 -7.03 0.45 -0.95
N ILE A 58 -6.24 -0.17 -1.83
CA ILE A 58 -5.12 0.49 -2.51
C ILE A 58 -5.59 0.83 -3.92
N ASP A 59 -5.60 2.10 -4.23
CA ASP A 59 -6.22 2.73 -5.39
C ASP A 59 -7.72 2.44 -5.51
N ALA A 60 -8.44 3.40 -6.06
CA ALA A 60 -9.89 3.35 -6.24
C ALA A 60 -10.26 3.88 -7.64
N PRO A 61 -10.08 3.07 -8.68
CA PRO A 61 -10.51 3.39 -10.04
C PRO A 61 -12.02 3.68 -10.13
N PRO A 62 -12.52 4.21 -11.26
CA PRO A 62 -13.94 4.16 -11.57
C PRO A 62 -14.49 2.74 -11.38
N GLU A 63 -15.75 2.59 -10.98
CA GLU A 63 -16.44 1.31 -10.69
C GLU A 63 -15.98 0.61 -9.39
N SER A 64 -15.09 1.23 -8.61
CA SER A 64 -14.62 0.63 -7.34
C SER A 64 -15.75 0.37 -6.35
N LYS A 65 -16.76 1.23 -6.29
CA LYS A 65 -17.88 1.06 -5.36
C LYS A 65 -18.69 -0.19 -5.66
N GLU A 66 -18.98 -0.42 -6.93
CA GLU A 66 -19.78 -1.56 -7.41
C GLU A 66 -19.09 -2.90 -7.14
N GLU A 67 -17.76 -2.92 -7.16
CA GLU A 67 -16.98 -4.15 -6.93
C GLU A 67 -16.57 -4.33 -5.46
N VAL A 68 -16.24 -3.26 -4.77
CA VAL A 68 -15.75 -3.32 -3.38
C VAL A 68 -16.87 -3.59 -2.40
N ILE A 69 -18.02 -2.89 -2.50
CA ILE A 69 -19.11 -3.02 -1.52
C ILE A 69 -19.63 -4.47 -1.40
N PRO A 70 -19.89 -5.22 -2.48
CA PRO A 70 -20.31 -6.62 -2.37
C PRO A 70 -19.30 -7.53 -1.67
N ILE A 71 -18.00 -7.24 -1.80
CA ILE A 71 -16.95 -7.99 -1.10
C ILE A 71 -16.99 -7.66 0.39
N LEU A 72 -17.05 -6.38 0.76
CA LEU A 72 -17.14 -5.95 2.15
C LEU A 72 -18.35 -6.57 2.86
N GLU A 73 -19.50 -6.58 2.22
CA GLU A 73 -20.73 -7.18 2.75
C GLU A 73 -20.61 -8.70 2.93
N ARG A 74 -20.15 -9.41 1.90
CA ARG A 74 -19.96 -10.87 1.93
C ARG A 74 -18.99 -11.31 3.00
N GLU A 75 -17.86 -10.61 3.15
CA GLU A 75 -16.82 -10.94 4.13
C GLU A 75 -17.07 -10.29 5.50
N SER A 76 -18.14 -9.48 5.65
CA SER A 76 -18.48 -8.71 6.87
C SER A 76 -17.34 -7.80 7.33
N LEU A 77 -16.79 -7.02 6.38
CA LEU A 77 -15.66 -6.12 6.58
C LEU A 77 -16.12 -4.65 6.60
N LEU A 78 -15.35 -3.82 7.30
CA LEU A 78 -15.44 -2.36 7.24
C LEU A 78 -14.25 -1.83 6.43
N LEU A 79 -14.50 -1.00 5.43
CA LEU A 79 -13.46 -0.23 4.78
C LEU A 79 -13.01 0.87 5.75
N THR A 80 -11.76 0.83 6.18
CA THR A 80 -11.20 1.79 7.15
C THR A 80 -10.29 2.81 6.49
N GLU A 81 -9.61 2.43 5.41
CA GLU A 81 -8.68 3.31 4.72
C GLU A 81 -8.72 3.09 3.20
N ILE A 82 -8.43 4.16 2.46
CA ILE A 82 -8.11 4.14 1.02
C ILE A 82 -6.72 4.75 0.88
N TRP A 83 -5.77 4.02 0.29
CA TRP A 83 -4.44 4.51 0.02
C TRP A 83 -4.27 4.73 -1.46
N LEU A 84 -4.05 5.97 -1.86
CA LEU A 84 -3.87 6.34 -3.25
C LEU A 84 -2.37 6.39 -3.56
N THR A 85 -1.94 5.61 -4.54
CA THR A 85 -0.55 5.60 -5.00
C THR A 85 -0.20 6.93 -5.66
N HIS A 86 -1.16 7.54 -6.35
CA HIS A 86 -1.01 8.84 -6.99
C HIS A 86 -2.37 9.45 -7.39
N GLY A 87 -2.35 10.68 -7.91
CA GLY A 87 -3.56 11.48 -8.17
C GLY A 87 -4.12 11.40 -9.58
N HIS A 88 -3.74 10.44 -10.44
CA HIS A 88 -4.38 10.32 -11.75
C HIS A 88 -5.79 9.79 -11.61
N TRP A 89 -6.67 10.26 -12.51
CA TRP A 89 -8.12 10.03 -12.43
C TRP A 89 -8.49 8.54 -12.37
N ASP A 90 -7.77 7.71 -13.08
CA ASP A 90 -8.02 6.28 -13.15
C ASP A 90 -7.61 5.51 -11.89
N HIS A 91 -6.83 6.13 -11.00
CA HIS A 91 -6.47 5.56 -9.69
C HIS A 91 -7.31 6.09 -8.54
N MET A 92 -8.00 7.23 -8.73
CA MET A 92 -8.66 7.90 -7.61
C MET A 92 -10.17 8.14 -7.80
N ALA A 93 -10.69 8.09 -9.03
CA ALA A 93 -12.03 8.61 -9.33
C ALA A 93 -13.17 7.90 -8.57
N GLY A 94 -13.00 6.63 -8.21
CA GLY A 94 -13.97 5.89 -7.40
C GLY A 94 -13.85 6.15 -5.89
N ALA A 95 -12.77 6.80 -5.43
CA ALA A 95 -12.56 7.01 -4.01
C ALA A 95 -13.62 7.91 -3.37
N ALA A 96 -14.11 8.94 -4.08
CA ALA A 96 -15.09 9.87 -3.55
C ALA A 96 -16.41 9.18 -3.13
N GLU A 97 -16.79 8.10 -3.78
CA GLU A 97 -18.00 7.35 -3.47
C GLU A 97 -17.85 6.38 -2.30
N LEU A 98 -16.59 6.02 -1.96
CA LEU A 98 -16.23 5.12 -0.88
C LEU A 98 -15.75 5.86 0.37
N ALA A 99 -15.20 7.07 0.22
CA ALA A 99 -14.63 7.89 1.28
C ALA A 99 -15.71 8.54 2.15
N THR A 100 -16.29 7.78 3.07
CA THR A 100 -17.16 8.32 4.12
C THR A 100 -16.33 9.04 5.18
N SER A 101 -16.98 9.74 6.11
CA SER A 101 -16.30 10.44 7.21
C SER A 101 -15.48 9.52 8.15
N SER A 102 -15.72 8.22 8.09
CA SER A 102 -15.00 7.21 8.89
C SER A 102 -13.86 6.54 8.11
N VAL A 103 -13.75 6.78 6.80
CA VAL A 103 -12.68 6.21 5.96
C VAL A 103 -11.54 7.20 5.85
N LYS A 104 -10.36 6.81 6.28
CA LYS A 104 -9.15 7.60 6.10
C LYS A 104 -8.67 7.49 4.64
N VAL A 105 -8.34 8.61 4.03
CA VAL A 105 -7.78 8.66 2.68
C VAL A 105 -6.35 9.16 2.73
N VAL A 106 -5.44 8.35 2.20
CA VAL A 106 -3.99 8.60 2.20
C VAL A 106 -3.55 8.98 0.80
N GLY A 107 -2.70 9.99 0.68
CA GLY A 107 -2.11 10.42 -0.58
C GLY A 107 -0.88 11.30 -0.36
N HIS A 108 -0.10 11.57 -1.42
CA HIS A 108 1.10 12.40 -1.34
C HIS A 108 0.82 13.84 -1.73
N LEU A 109 1.39 14.79 -0.96
CA LEU A 109 1.12 16.23 -1.11
C LEU A 109 1.46 16.79 -2.51
N ALA A 110 2.45 16.23 -3.19
CA ALA A 110 2.82 16.71 -4.52
C ALA A 110 1.71 16.53 -5.57
N ASP A 111 0.72 15.65 -5.31
CA ASP A 111 -0.45 15.46 -6.17
C ASP A 111 -1.71 16.16 -5.63
N GLN A 112 -1.60 17.05 -4.63
CA GLN A 112 -2.73 17.77 -4.05
C GLN A 112 -3.66 18.39 -5.10
N MET A 113 -3.07 19.02 -6.13
CA MET A 113 -3.83 19.65 -7.21
C MET A 113 -4.72 18.63 -7.95
N LEU A 114 -4.23 17.40 -8.15
CA LEU A 114 -4.96 16.33 -8.83
C LEU A 114 -6.12 15.83 -7.97
N PHE A 115 -5.94 15.70 -6.67
CA PHE A 115 -6.99 15.29 -5.74
C PHE A 115 -8.07 16.36 -5.56
N GLU A 116 -7.68 17.62 -5.40
CA GLU A 116 -8.62 18.72 -5.13
C GLU A 116 -9.32 19.24 -6.39
N LYS A 117 -8.67 19.15 -7.55
CA LYS A 117 -9.14 19.67 -8.83
C LYS A 117 -8.98 18.66 -9.96
N PRO A 118 -9.58 17.47 -9.87
CA PRO A 118 -9.33 16.38 -10.82
C PRO A 118 -9.71 16.74 -12.27
N ALA A 119 -10.55 17.74 -12.48
CA ALA A 119 -10.86 18.25 -13.80
C ALA A 119 -9.64 18.76 -14.60
N VAL A 120 -8.51 19.03 -13.96
CA VAL A 120 -7.24 19.37 -14.66
C VAL A 120 -6.75 18.20 -15.52
N MET A 121 -7.16 16.98 -15.21
CA MET A 121 -6.84 15.78 -15.98
C MET A 121 -7.86 15.43 -17.06
N SER A 122 -8.94 16.19 -17.21
CA SER A 122 -10.04 15.87 -18.16
C SER A 122 -9.58 15.72 -19.61
N THR A 123 -8.54 16.46 -20.02
CA THR A 123 -7.96 16.36 -21.38
C THR A 123 -7.27 15.00 -21.62
N PHE A 124 -6.86 14.32 -20.56
CA PHE A 124 -6.18 13.02 -20.59
C PHE A 124 -7.09 11.86 -20.17
N ALA A 125 -8.34 12.17 -19.88
CA ALA A 125 -9.37 11.21 -19.51
C ALA A 125 -10.29 10.90 -20.69
N ILE A 126 -11.21 9.96 -20.48
CA ILE A 126 -12.23 9.62 -21.47
C ILE A 126 -13.25 10.78 -21.56
N PRO A 127 -13.58 11.24 -22.76
CA PRO A 127 -14.53 12.31 -22.94
C PRO A 127 -15.89 12.02 -22.26
N GLY A 128 -16.38 13.00 -21.49
CA GLY A 128 -17.66 12.89 -20.80
C GLY A 128 -17.56 12.30 -19.38
N MET A 129 -16.40 11.90 -18.91
CA MET A 129 -16.21 11.53 -17.51
C MET A 129 -16.15 12.78 -16.62
N GLU A 130 -16.87 12.71 -15.51
CA GLU A 130 -16.81 13.73 -14.45
C GLU A 130 -16.11 13.14 -13.24
N PHE A 131 -15.24 13.92 -12.62
CA PHE A 131 -14.46 13.51 -11.46
C PHE A 131 -14.80 14.38 -10.26
N GLN A 132 -15.03 13.75 -9.13
CA GLN A 132 -15.24 14.43 -7.87
C GLN A 132 -13.92 14.69 -7.17
N PRO A 133 -13.72 15.86 -6.54
CA PRO A 133 -12.59 16.10 -5.66
C PRO A 133 -12.56 15.10 -4.52
N ILE A 134 -11.35 14.77 -4.09
CA ILE A 134 -11.12 13.86 -2.98
C ILE A 134 -10.37 14.59 -1.87
N ALA A 135 -10.93 14.54 -0.66
CA ALA A 135 -10.28 15.07 0.52
C ALA A 135 -9.27 14.03 1.06
N ILE A 136 -7.98 14.31 0.91
CA ILE A 136 -6.94 13.54 1.57
C ILE A 136 -6.94 13.89 3.05
N THR A 137 -7.11 12.88 3.90
CA THR A 137 -7.15 13.05 5.37
C THR A 137 -5.82 12.78 6.03
N GLN A 138 -4.91 12.10 5.33
CA GLN A 138 -3.53 11.89 5.77
C GLN A 138 -2.59 12.04 4.58
N TRP A 139 -1.73 13.04 4.63
CA TRP A 139 -0.61 13.17 3.72
C TRP A 139 0.55 12.29 4.15
N VAL A 140 1.24 11.70 3.18
CA VAL A 140 2.46 10.89 3.40
C VAL A 140 3.61 11.46 2.59
N GLU A 141 4.83 11.17 3.06
CA GLU A 141 6.07 11.57 2.40
C GLU A 141 7.11 10.45 2.45
N GLU A 142 8.26 10.68 1.81
CA GLU A 142 9.38 9.73 1.81
C GLU A 142 9.80 9.33 3.22
N GLY A 143 9.85 8.02 3.47
CA GLY A 143 10.28 7.45 4.73
C GLY A 143 9.21 7.29 5.79
N ASP A 144 8.00 7.75 5.53
CA ASP A 144 6.86 7.50 6.40
C ASP A 144 6.57 6.00 6.54
N THR A 145 5.86 5.66 7.59
CA THR A 145 5.36 4.31 7.81
C THR A 145 3.87 4.30 8.05
N LEU A 146 3.19 3.37 7.41
CA LEU A 146 1.77 3.09 7.61
C LEU A 146 1.60 1.72 8.29
N ASP A 147 0.40 1.44 8.76
CA ASP A 147 0.01 0.15 9.31
C ASP A 147 -0.99 -0.54 8.38
N LEU A 148 -0.59 -1.64 7.76
CA LEU A 148 -1.47 -2.50 6.98
C LEU A 148 -1.97 -3.65 7.86
N LEU A 149 -3.00 -3.39 8.66
CA LEU A 149 -3.62 -4.43 9.50
C LEU A 149 -2.60 -5.12 10.43
N GLY A 150 -1.77 -4.32 11.11
CA GLY A 150 -0.71 -4.80 12.00
C GLY A 150 0.64 -5.06 11.34
N ARG A 151 0.76 -4.84 10.03
CA ARG A 151 2.02 -4.95 9.26
C ARG A 151 2.58 -3.59 8.97
N LYS A 152 3.85 -3.38 9.31
CA LYS A 152 4.56 -2.15 8.97
C LYS A 152 4.72 -2.04 7.46
N VAL A 153 4.34 -0.89 6.91
CA VAL A 153 4.50 -0.53 5.50
C VAL A 153 5.45 0.66 5.40
N SER A 154 6.48 0.53 4.59
CA SER A 154 7.35 1.65 4.27
C SER A 154 6.83 2.39 3.05
N VAL A 155 6.74 3.72 3.16
CA VAL A 155 6.35 4.60 2.06
C VAL A 155 7.62 5.13 1.38
N TYR A 156 7.71 4.95 0.06
CA TYR A 156 8.77 5.56 -0.74
C TYR A 156 8.15 6.47 -1.80
N HIS A 157 8.64 7.68 -1.87
CA HIS A 157 8.28 8.62 -2.92
C HIS A 157 9.03 8.29 -4.21
N CYS A 158 8.27 8.01 -5.27
CA CYS A 158 8.76 7.55 -6.57
C CYS A 158 8.21 8.42 -7.70
N PRO A 159 8.61 9.71 -7.77
CA PRO A 159 8.11 10.60 -8.81
C PRO A 159 8.63 10.22 -10.19
N GLY A 160 8.00 10.78 -11.22
CA GLY A 160 8.41 10.68 -12.63
C GLY A 160 7.29 10.22 -13.55
N HIS A 161 6.37 9.36 -13.11
CA HIS A 161 5.09 9.17 -13.78
C HIS A 161 4.17 10.39 -13.50
N CYS A 162 4.05 10.75 -12.24
CA CYS A 162 3.50 12.01 -11.76
C CYS A 162 4.32 12.52 -10.55
N PRO A 163 4.10 13.76 -10.10
CA PRO A 163 4.88 14.33 -9.00
C PRO A 163 4.71 13.60 -7.67
N GLY A 164 3.52 13.09 -7.36
CA GLY A 164 3.18 12.52 -6.05
C GLY A 164 3.11 11.01 -6.02
N ASN A 165 3.61 10.29 -7.02
CA ASN A 165 3.56 8.83 -6.97
C ASN A 165 4.36 8.28 -5.78
N VAL A 166 3.71 7.47 -4.95
CA VAL A 166 4.32 6.72 -3.85
C VAL A 166 4.15 5.23 -4.07
N ILE A 167 5.04 4.45 -3.45
CA ILE A 167 4.91 2.99 -3.35
C ILE A 167 4.77 2.58 -1.90
N PHE A 168 4.03 1.50 -1.66
CA PHE A 168 3.76 0.95 -0.34
C PHE A 168 4.41 -0.42 -0.23
N PHE A 169 5.55 -0.50 0.46
CA PHE A 169 6.32 -1.73 0.63
C PHE A 169 6.02 -2.42 1.95
N VAL A 170 5.49 -3.63 1.89
CA VAL A 170 5.17 -4.50 3.04
C VAL A 170 6.25 -5.57 3.12
N GLU A 171 7.35 -5.28 3.85
CA GLU A 171 8.53 -6.14 3.92
C GLU A 171 8.20 -7.54 4.44
N ALA A 172 7.35 -7.64 5.48
CA ALA A 172 6.99 -8.91 6.09
C ALA A 172 6.27 -9.87 5.13
N GLU A 173 5.55 -9.34 4.15
CA GLU A 173 4.80 -10.09 3.15
C GLU A 173 5.54 -10.17 1.80
N LYS A 174 6.66 -9.44 1.66
CA LYS A 174 7.44 -9.32 0.43
C LYS A 174 6.59 -8.85 -0.76
N ILE A 175 5.73 -7.88 -0.54
CA ILE A 175 4.88 -7.26 -1.57
C ILE A 175 5.08 -5.75 -1.61
N CYS A 176 4.92 -5.17 -2.79
CA CYS A 176 4.99 -3.74 -2.99
C CYS A 176 3.89 -3.28 -3.96
N PHE A 177 2.98 -2.43 -3.48
CA PHE A 177 2.02 -1.73 -4.33
C PHE A 177 2.72 -0.53 -4.94
N VAL A 178 2.81 -0.47 -6.26
CA VAL A 178 3.70 0.51 -6.91
C VAL A 178 2.96 1.55 -7.77
N GLY A 179 1.63 1.44 -7.91
CA GLY A 179 0.91 2.28 -8.86
C GLY A 179 1.56 2.22 -10.24
N ASP A 180 1.79 3.37 -10.83
CA ASP A 180 2.30 3.49 -12.19
C ASP A 180 3.82 3.78 -12.27
N VAL A 181 4.59 3.29 -11.30
CA VAL A 181 6.05 3.39 -11.36
C VAL A 181 6.63 2.38 -12.33
N ILE A 182 6.28 1.09 -12.17
CA ILE A 182 6.80 0.00 -13.00
C ILE A 182 5.73 -1.07 -13.19
N PHE A 183 5.74 -1.71 -14.35
CA PHE A 183 4.85 -2.79 -14.74
C PHE A 183 5.64 -4.02 -15.19
N ALA A 184 4.96 -5.14 -15.40
CA ALA A 184 5.59 -6.32 -15.99
C ALA A 184 6.12 -5.99 -17.40
N GLN A 185 7.45 -5.95 -17.53
CA GLN A 185 8.19 -5.62 -18.77
C GLN A 185 7.85 -4.22 -19.33
N SER A 186 7.42 -3.29 -18.47
CA SER A 186 7.08 -1.92 -18.87
C SER A 186 7.28 -0.95 -17.69
N ILE A 187 6.98 0.32 -17.92
CA ILE A 187 6.99 1.39 -16.91
C ILE A 187 5.80 2.31 -17.12
N GLY A 188 5.47 3.12 -16.12
CA GLY A 188 4.52 4.21 -16.27
C GLY A 188 4.96 5.20 -17.34
N ARG A 189 4.00 5.81 -18.04
CA ARG A 189 4.28 6.90 -18.97
C ARG A 189 4.79 8.13 -18.21
N ALA A 190 5.67 8.90 -18.84
CA ALA A 190 6.27 10.08 -18.23
C ALA A 190 6.06 11.35 -19.06
N ASP A 191 5.09 11.33 -19.97
CA ASP A 191 4.76 12.41 -20.91
C ASP A 191 3.51 13.21 -20.54
N LEU A 192 2.86 12.87 -19.39
CA LEU A 192 1.76 13.64 -18.82
C LEU A 192 2.29 14.86 -18.05
N PRO A 193 1.44 15.86 -17.76
CA PRO A 193 1.85 17.02 -16.97
C PRO A 193 2.46 16.62 -15.62
N GLY A 194 3.69 17.06 -15.36
CA GLY A 194 4.45 16.70 -14.16
C GLY A 194 5.24 15.40 -14.28
N GLY A 195 5.11 14.67 -15.40
CA GLY A 195 5.92 13.48 -15.69
C GLY A 195 7.31 13.84 -16.20
N ASP A 196 8.31 13.00 -15.91
CA ASP A 196 9.70 13.10 -16.37
C ASP A 196 10.35 11.72 -16.37
N PHE A 197 10.79 11.26 -17.54
CA PHE A 197 11.38 9.93 -17.69
C PHE A 197 12.66 9.75 -16.86
N THR A 198 13.53 10.75 -16.82
CA THR A 198 14.81 10.65 -16.09
C THR A 198 14.54 10.49 -14.58
N THR A 199 13.56 11.23 -14.08
CA THR A 199 13.11 11.11 -12.69
C THR A 199 12.51 9.73 -12.41
N LEU A 200 11.65 9.21 -13.31
CA LEU A 200 11.05 7.88 -13.17
C LEU A 200 12.11 6.78 -13.19
N GLU A 201 13.06 6.83 -14.13
CA GLU A 201 14.19 5.92 -14.21
C GLU A 201 14.97 5.91 -12.90
N SER A 202 15.32 7.10 -12.37
CA SER A 202 16.00 7.23 -11.08
C SER A 202 15.18 6.66 -9.91
N SER A 203 13.87 6.87 -9.89
CA SER A 203 12.97 6.31 -8.89
C SER A 203 12.98 4.78 -8.92
N ILE A 204 12.88 4.19 -10.10
CA ILE A 204 12.93 2.73 -10.29
C ILE A 204 14.26 2.17 -9.80
N GLN A 205 15.38 2.75 -10.26
CA GLN A 205 16.72 2.27 -9.90
C GLN A 205 17.00 2.36 -8.40
N LYS A 206 16.63 3.47 -7.77
CA LYS A 206 16.98 3.77 -6.37
C LYS A 206 15.98 3.22 -5.34
N LYS A 207 14.74 2.96 -5.74
CA LYS A 207 13.68 2.52 -4.82
C LYS A 207 13.18 1.11 -5.12
N ILE A 208 12.86 0.80 -6.37
CA ILE A 208 12.33 -0.52 -6.74
C ILE A 208 13.46 -1.55 -6.80
N TYR A 209 14.52 -1.26 -7.56
CA TYR A 209 15.61 -2.23 -7.79
C TYR A 209 16.52 -2.47 -6.57
N THR A 210 16.33 -1.72 -5.48
CA THR A 210 16.99 -1.94 -4.19
C THR A 210 16.19 -2.82 -3.24
N LEU A 211 14.93 -3.11 -3.54
CA LEU A 211 14.13 -4.06 -2.77
C LEU A 211 14.63 -5.51 -3.01
N PRO A 212 14.31 -6.45 -2.10
CA PRO A 212 14.63 -7.86 -2.30
C PRO A 212 14.06 -8.40 -3.61
N GLU A 213 14.83 -9.24 -4.33
CA GLU A 213 14.46 -9.74 -5.65
C GLU A 213 13.15 -10.55 -5.67
N GLU A 214 12.82 -11.22 -4.55
CA GLU A 214 11.59 -11.97 -4.38
C GLU A 214 10.36 -11.09 -4.09
N THR A 215 10.52 -9.78 -3.92
CA THR A 215 9.40 -8.87 -3.68
C THR A 215 8.45 -8.90 -4.88
N GLU A 216 7.19 -9.29 -4.62
CA GLU A 216 6.13 -9.22 -5.60
C GLU A 216 5.72 -7.76 -5.83
N ILE A 217 5.70 -7.35 -7.08
CA ILE A 217 5.25 -6.03 -7.52
C ILE A 217 3.78 -6.13 -7.89
N LEU A 218 2.96 -5.31 -7.25
CA LEU A 218 1.53 -5.16 -7.47
C LEU A 218 1.30 -3.80 -8.18
N PRO A 219 1.26 -3.79 -9.52
CA PRO A 219 1.27 -2.55 -10.30
C PRO A 219 -0.14 -1.97 -10.51
N GLY A 220 -0.20 -0.70 -10.93
CA GLY A 220 -1.45 -0.04 -11.31
C GLY A 220 -2.10 -0.62 -12.57
N HIS A 221 -1.33 -1.22 -13.47
CA HIS A 221 -1.87 -1.85 -14.68
C HIS A 221 -1.19 -3.19 -14.99
N GLY A 222 -1.94 -4.08 -15.63
CA GLY A 222 -1.45 -5.36 -16.11
C GLY A 222 -1.16 -6.39 -15.01
N PRO A 223 -0.39 -7.43 -15.30
CA PRO A 223 -0.11 -8.52 -14.36
C PRO A 223 0.92 -8.15 -13.30
N ASN A 224 0.90 -8.86 -12.17
CA ASN A 224 1.94 -8.80 -11.18
C ASN A 224 3.28 -9.29 -11.74
N THR A 225 4.36 -8.83 -11.15
CA THR A 225 5.72 -9.27 -11.49
C THR A 225 6.58 -9.32 -10.21
N THR A 226 7.90 -9.41 -10.32
CA THR A 226 8.82 -9.34 -9.18
C THR A 226 9.95 -8.36 -9.45
N VAL A 227 10.53 -7.81 -8.40
CA VAL A 227 11.72 -6.96 -8.50
C VAL A 227 12.82 -7.65 -9.30
N GLY A 228 13.09 -8.93 -9.02
CA GLY A 228 14.11 -9.70 -9.73
C GLY A 228 13.83 -9.87 -11.22
N ASN A 229 12.58 -10.06 -11.63
CA ASN A 229 12.21 -10.17 -13.04
C ASN A 229 12.46 -8.85 -13.77
N GLU A 230 12.02 -7.74 -13.18
CA GLU A 230 12.15 -6.43 -13.80
C GLU A 230 13.61 -5.95 -13.85
N ARG A 231 14.39 -6.18 -12.79
CA ARG A 231 15.84 -5.87 -12.81
C ARG A 231 16.58 -6.59 -13.94
N ARG A 232 16.22 -7.83 -14.23
CA ARG A 232 16.88 -8.63 -15.27
C ARG A 232 16.35 -8.35 -16.68
N GLY A 233 15.06 -8.05 -16.80
CA GLY A 233 14.37 -8.13 -18.09
C GLY A 233 13.63 -6.88 -18.54
N ASN A 234 13.43 -5.86 -17.68
CA ASN A 234 12.68 -4.68 -18.08
C ASN A 234 13.41 -3.97 -19.25
N PRO A 235 12.74 -3.75 -20.39
CA PRO A 235 13.39 -3.17 -21.57
C PRO A 235 13.61 -1.65 -21.47
N PHE A 236 12.95 -0.96 -20.55
CA PHE A 236 12.96 0.50 -20.43
C PHE A 236 14.00 1.02 -19.44
N VAL A 237 14.15 0.33 -18.30
CA VAL A 237 15.05 0.77 -17.23
C VAL A 237 15.98 -0.38 -16.83
N ARG A 238 17.27 -0.11 -16.87
CA ARG A 238 18.32 -1.03 -16.41
C ARG A 238 18.77 -0.68 -14.98
N PRO A 239 19.25 -1.67 -14.19
CA PRO A 239 19.83 -1.44 -12.88
C PRO A 239 21.04 -0.52 -12.90
#